data_a216666120de65c0494d4592f9572dda
#
_entry.id   a216666120de65c0494d4592f9572dda
#
_cell.length_a   1.000
_cell.length_b   1.000
_cell.length_c   1.000
_cell.angle_alpha   90.00
_cell.angle_beta   90.00
_cell.angle_gamma   90.00
#
_symmetry.space_group_name_H-M   'P 1'
#
loop_
_entity.id
_entity.type
_entity.pdbx_description
1 polymer ?
#
loop_
_entity_poly.entity_id
_entity_poly.type
_entity_poly.pdbx_seq_one_letter_code
_entity_poly.pdbx_strand_id
1 'polypeptide(L)'
;MKTNNIILAISLSIAIVSGCGKSSKTEPINLIMETDIGNDIDDAIAMDIIYKAVDAGKVNLLGVCINKEGSATGEYVDILNTWYGHPDIPLGIIHNGADCAADARNYAKAVVDMRTPEGKPAFARTLKDHENIIEAPVLYRKLLAGAKNKSVVIASVGFSTNLSRLLESGPDEYSKLTGKELVEKKVKLLVTMAGDFENPKVHEYNVVKDIPAAKKVFEEWPTPVVTSPWEVGSKIKYPATSIENDFKWAGLHPMVEAYKAYMDMPYDRETWDPTAVLYALEGEKWFTLSEQGFINVSDEGSTLFKPGKKGTRRYLLVDDEQAEAIKAHFIEIVTSRPANRK
;
A
#
# COMPACT_ATOMS: atom_id res chain seq x y z
N MET A 1 -19.65 2.28 89.26
CA MET A 1 -18.69 2.72 88.25
C MET A 1 -19.16 2.21 86.90
N LYS A 2 -19.71 3.09 86.04
CA LYS A 2 -20.24 2.75 84.73
C LYS A 2 -19.18 3.24 83.71
N THR A 3 -18.56 2.29 83.00
CA THR A 3 -17.63 2.59 81.90
C THR A 3 -18.41 2.73 80.62
N ASN A 4 -18.36 3.92 80.03
CA ASN A 4 -18.94 4.20 78.72
C ASN A 4 -17.92 3.84 77.59
N ASN A 5 -18.24 2.89 76.77
CA ASN A 5 -17.50 2.61 75.54
C ASN A 5 -18.05 3.51 74.40
N ILE A 6 -17.19 4.40 73.91
CA ILE A 6 -17.44 5.20 72.71
C ILE A 6 -16.93 4.40 71.50
N ILE A 7 -17.88 4.00 70.65
CA ILE A 7 -17.55 3.39 69.33
C ILE A 7 -17.38 4.52 68.32
N LEU A 8 -16.14 4.68 67.82
CA LEU A 8 -15.82 5.65 66.77
C LEU A 8 -16.05 4.96 65.39
N ALA A 9 -17.12 5.34 64.69
CA ALA A 9 -17.37 4.87 63.33
C ALA A 9 -16.56 5.70 62.36
N ILE A 10 -15.56 5.07 61.72
CA ILE A 10 -14.78 5.66 60.59
C ILE A 10 -15.50 5.33 59.30
N SER A 11 -16.16 6.33 58.72
CA SER A 11 -16.76 6.24 57.37
C SER A 11 -15.64 6.42 56.31
N LEU A 12 -15.30 5.33 55.63
CA LEU A 12 -14.37 5.35 54.51
C LEU A 12 -15.13 5.78 53.23
N SER A 13 -14.96 7.03 52.81
CA SER A 13 -15.51 7.51 51.55
C SER A 13 -14.59 7.07 50.38
N ILE A 14 -15.01 6.07 49.62
CA ILE A 14 -14.37 5.67 48.38
C ILE A 14 -14.76 6.66 47.29
N ALA A 15 -13.87 7.58 46.93
CA ALA A 15 -14.01 8.41 45.75
C ALA A 15 -13.75 7.58 44.51
N ILE A 16 -14.83 7.22 43.78
CA ILE A 16 -14.71 6.61 42.46
C ILE A 16 -14.27 7.71 41.49
N VAL A 17 -12.99 7.76 41.16
CA VAL A 17 -12.47 8.58 40.07
C VAL A 17 -12.81 7.88 38.76
N SER A 18 -13.96 8.25 38.18
CA SER A 18 -14.27 7.87 36.80
C SER A 18 -13.32 8.59 35.85
N GLY A 19 -12.20 7.96 35.60
CA GLY A 19 -11.27 8.36 34.56
C GLY A 19 -11.94 8.17 33.20
N CYS A 20 -12.55 9.20 32.64
CA CYS A 20 -12.98 9.25 31.26
C CYS A 20 -11.71 9.30 30.39
N GLY A 21 -11.17 8.13 30.08
CA GLY A 21 -10.07 7.98 29.14
C GLY A 21 -10.55 8.48 27.77
N LYS A 22 -10.18 9.70 27.40
CA LYS A 22 -10.27 10.15 26.01
C LYS A 22 -9.40 9.20 25.20
N SER A 23 -10.04 8.25 24.51
CA SER A 23 -9.38 7.52 23.40
C SER A 23 -8.85 8.61 22.46
N SER A 24 -7.55 8.80 22.43
CA SER A 24 -6.91 9.65 21.44
C SER A 24 -7.14 8.96 20.08
N LYS A 25 -8.12 9.46 19.32
CA LYS A 25 -8.23 9.05 17.92
C LYS A 25 -6.89 9.39 17.27
N THR A 26 -6.14 8.38 16.89
CA THR A 26 -4.93 8.56 16.05
C THR A 26 -5.37 9.24 14.76
N GLU A 27 -4.68 10.30 14.34
CA GLU A 27 -4.99 10.95 13.06
C GLU A 27 -4.80 9.93 11.92
N PRO A 28 -5.67 9.95 10.89
CA PRO A 28 -5.52 9.07 9.73
C PRO A 28 -4.15 9.27 9.05
N ILE A 29 -3.58 8.20 8.53
CA ILE A 29 -2.35 8.25 7.75
C ILE A 29 -2.67 8.86 6.39
N ASN A 30 -1.99 9.94 6.00
CA ASN A 30 -2.04 10.45 4.64
C ASN A 30 -1.20 9.55 3.74
N LEU A 31 -1.85 8.75 2.91
CA LEU A 31 -1.23 7.74 2.08
C LEU A 31 -1.29 8.14 0.59
N ILE A 32 -0.19 7.98 -0.12
CA ILE A 32 -0.19 7.88 -1.59
C ILE A 32 0.19 6.43 -1.90
N MET A 33 -0.66 5.76 -2.68
CA MET A 33 -0.37 4.42 -3.20
C MET A 33 0.29 4.52 -4.56
N GLU A 34 1.34 3.75 -4.78
CA GLU A 34 1.92 3.51 -6.10
C GLU A 34 1.92 2.02 -6.40
N THR A 35 1.50 1.64 -7.62
CA THR A 35 1.19 0.27 -8.00
C THR A 35 1.48 0.02 -9.48
N ASP A 36 1.93 -1.17 -9.85
CA ASP A 36 1.98 -1.65 -11.22
C ASP A 36 0.81 -2.60 -11.54
N ILE A 37 -0.32 -2.31 -10.94
CA ILE A 37 -1.57 -3.07 -11.02
C ILE A 37 -1.89 -3.50 -12.46
N GLY A 38 -2.27 -4.76 -12.64
CA GLY A 38 -2.42 -5.39 -13.95
C GLY A 38 -1.26 -6.32 -14.29
N ASN A 39 -0.22 -6.36 -13.45
CA ASN A 39 0.93 -7.25 -13.57
C ASN A 39 0.76 -8.47 -12.66
N ASP A 40 0.93 -8.35 -11.35
CA ASP A 40 0.59 -9.39 -10.38
C ASP A 40 -0.75 -9.09 -9.71
N ILE A 41 -1.40 -10.11 -9.19
CA ILE A 41 -2.75 -9.96 -8.60
C ILE A 41 -2.72 -9.44 -7.17
N ASP A 42 -1.62 -9.53 -6.50
CA ASP A 42 -1.50 -9.08 -5.11
C ASP A 42 -1.57 -7.54 -4.96
N ASP A 43 -1.29 -6.77 -6.02
CA ASP A 43 -1.68 -5.35 -6.13
C ASP A 43 -3.16 -5.12 -5.81
N ALA A 44 -4.05 -5.97 -6.36
CA ALA A 44 -5.48 -5.82 -6.14
C ALA A 44 -5.89 -6.16 -4.69
N ILE A 45 -5.18 -7.10 -4.05
CA ILE A 45 -5.35 -7.42 -2.63
C ILE A 45 -4.85 -6.24 -1.78
N ALA A 46 -3.69 -5.66 -2.12
CA ALA A 46 -3.14 -4.48 -1.46
C ALA A 46 -4.12 -3.28 -1.51
N MET A 47 -4.73 -3.04 -2.67
CA MET A 47 -5.75 -2.00 -2.84
C MET A 47 -7.00 -2.29 -2.00
N ASP A 48 -7.48 -3.54 -1.92
CA ASP A 48 -8.60 -3.92 -1.07
C ASP A 48 -8.34 -3.58 0.41
N ILE A 49 -7.14 -3.89 0.91
CA ILE A 49 -6.71 -3.57 2.28
C ILE A 49 -6.74 -2.06 2.51
N ILE A 50 -6.24 -1.26 1.55
CA ILE A 50 -6.22 0.20 1.66
C ILE A 50 -7.64 0.78 1.73
N TYR A 51 -8.56 0.37 0.84
CA TYR A 51 -9.94 0.88 0.85
C TYR A 51 -10.65 0.57 2.18
N LYS A 52 -10.45 -0.60 2.74
CA LYS A 52 -11.00 -0.96 4.05
C LYS A 52 -10.39 -0.18 5.20
N ALA A 53 -9.11 0.19 5.08
CA ALA A 53 -8.47 1.10 6.03
C ALA A 53 -9.01 2.54 5.91
N VAL A 54 -9.36 2.99 4.69
CA VAL A 54 -10.06 4.27 4.46
C VAL A 54 -11.46 4.23 5.11
N ASP A 55 -12.22 3.18 4.88
CA ASP A 55 -13.54 2.97 5.49
C ASP A 55 -13.51 2.96 7.02
N ALA A 56 -12.43 2.43 7.60
CA ALA A 56 -12.19 2.41 9.03
C ALA A 56 -11.71 3.76 9.59
N GLY A 57 -11.50 4.78 8.74
CA GLY A 57 -10.96 6.09 9.13
C GLY A 57 -9.49 6.04 9.58
N LYS A 58 -8.75 5.00 9.23
CA LYS A 58 -7.33 4.85 9.54
C LYS A 58 -6.43 5.52 8.50
N VAL A 59 -6.92 5.66 7.27
CA VAL A 59 -6.19 6.18 6.11
C VAL A 59 -6.97 7.30 5.45
N ASN A 60 -6.25 8.34 5.05
CA ASN A 60 -6.66 9.34 4.07
C ASN A 60 -5.86 9.04 2.79
N LEU A 61 -6.47 8.32 1.85
CA LEU A 61 -5.84 7.98 0.57
C LEU A 61 -5.87 9.21 -0.33
N LEU A 62 -4.72 9.86 -0.46
CA LEU A 62 -4.57 11.11 -1.21
C LEU A 62 -4.67 10.91 -2.72
N GLY A 63 -4.23 9.75 -3.21
CA GLY A 63 -4.27 9.38 -4.62
C GLY A 63 -3.59 8.05 -4.89
N VAL A 64 -3.81 7.53 -6.10
CA VAL A 64 -3.17 6.31 -6.61
C VAL A 64 -2.34 6.68 -7.84
N CYS A 65 -1.06 6.36 -7.81
CA CYS A 65 -0.12 6.54 -8.91
C CYS A 65 0.18 5.18 -9.54
N ILE A 66 -0.10 5.03 -10.82
CA ILE A 66 0.10 3.79 -11.57
C ILE A 66 1.41 3.90 -12.33
N ASN A 67 2.34 2.99 -12.10
CA ASN A 67 3.66 3.00 -12.75
C ASN A 67 3.81 1.97 -13.88
N LYS A 68 2.72 1.31 -14.24
CA LYS A 68 2.62 0.46 -15.43
C LYS A 68 1.70 1.09 -16.46
N GLU A 69 2.23 1.32 -17.66
CA GLU A 69 1.45 1.78 -18.79
C GLU A 69 0.63 0.61 -19.36
N GLY A 70 -0.67 0.82 -19.55
CA GLY A 70 -1.52 -0.20 -20.12
C GLY A 70 -2.95 0.27 -20.29
N SER A 71 -3.63 -0.24 -21.32
CA SER A 71 -4.95 0.19 -21.75
C SER A 71 -6.07 0.00 -20.73
N ALA A 72 -5.83 -0.74 -19.66
CA ALA A 72 -6.87 -1.10 -18.71
C ALA A 72 -6.52 -0.78 -17.24
N THR A 73 -5.28 -0.41 -16.93
CA THR A 73 -4.84 -0.23 -15.53
C THR A 73 -5.57 0.93 -14.85
N GLY A 74 -5.60 2.10 -15.50
CA GLY A 74 -6.33 3.26 -14.97
C GLY A 74 -7.83 3.02 -14.84
N GLU A 75 -8.44 2.36 -15.84
CA GLU A 75 -9.85 2.02 -15.81
C GLU A 75 -10.18 0.97 -14.74
N TYR A 76 -9.30 0.02 -14.50
CA TYR A 76 -9.48 -0.96 -13.42
C TYR A 76 -9.38 -0.31 -12.04
N VAL A 77 -8.46 0.63 -11.82
CA VAL A 77 -8.40 1.37 -10.55
C VAL A 77 -9.63 2.25 -10.35
N ASP A 78 -10.18 2.87 -11.43
CA ASP A 78 -11.46 3.59 -11.35
C ASP A 78 -12.63 2.65 -10.98
N ILE A 79 -12.66 1.43 -11.52
CA ILE A 79 -13.61 0.39 -11.09
C ILE A 79 -13.45 0.10 -9.59
N LEU A 80 -12.23 -0.09 -9.11
CA LEU A 80 -11.99 -0.34 -7.69
C LEU A 80 -12.45 0.85 -6.84
N ASN A 81 -12.00 2.08 -7.14
CA ASN A 81 -12.42 3.29 -6.44
C ASN A 81 -13.96 3.38 -6.36
N THR A 82 -14.62 3.19 -7.50
CA THR A 82 -16.09 3.28 -7.58
C THR A 82 -16.77 2.18 -6.78
N TRP A 83 -16.29 0.94 -6.90
CA TRP A 83 -16.89 -0.21 -6.23
C TRP A 83 -16.79 -0.12 -4.70
N TYR A 84 -15.65 0.38 -4.18
CA TYR A 84 -15.44 0.59 -2.76
C TYR A 84 -16.09 1.89 -2.24
N GLY A 85 -16.67 2.71 -3.12
CA GLY A 85 -17.39 3.93 -2.72
C GLY A 85 -16.51 5.17 -2.56
N HIS A 86 -15.33 5.17 -3.17
CA HIS A 86 -14.35 6.25 -3.13
C HIS A 86 -14.02 6.80 -4.54
N PRO A 87 -15.02 7.16 -5.37
CA PRO A 87 -14.81 7.53 -6.78
C PRO A 87 -13.97 8.79 -6.99
N ASP A 88 -13.83 9.62 -5.96
CA ASP A 88 -13.13 10.90 -6.03
C ASP A 88 -11.63 10.80 -5.76
N ILE A 89 -11.10 9.60 -5.46
CA ILE A 89 -9.66 9.41 -5.26
C ILE A 89 -8.92 9.69 -6.56
N PRO A 90 -7.99 10.67 -6.57
CA PRO A 90 -7.26 11.03 -7.78
C PRO A 90 -6.39 9.89 -8.31
N LEU A 91 -6.35 9.73 -9.63
CA LEU A 91 -5.51 8.79 -10.34
C LEU A 91 -4.44 9.51 -11.13
N GLY A 92 -3.23 8.96 -11.15
CA GLY A 92 -2.16 9.32 -12.08
C GLY A 92 -1.60 8.07 -12.72
N ILE A 93 -1.20 8.16 -13.98
CA ILE A 93 -0.61 7.04 -14.72
C ILE A 93 0.70 7.46 -15.35
N ILE A 94 1.64 6.52 -15.45
CA ILE A 94 2.89 6.77 -16.15
C ILE A 94 2.66 6.73 -17.67
N HIS A 95 3.36 7.60 -18.40
CA HIS A 95 3.50 7.54 -19.86
C HIS A 95 4.96 7.30 -20.22
N ASN A 96 5.21 6.45 -21.22
CA ASN A 96 6.55 6.04 -21.62
C ASN A 96 7.38 5.51 -20.42
N GLY A 97 6.78 4.62 -19.65
CA GLY A 97 7.41 3.96 -18.51
C GLY A 97 8.33 2.83 -18.89
N ALA A 98 8.97 2.21 -17.89
CA ALA A 98 9.93 1.14 -18.07
C ALA A 98 9.30 -0.17 -18.54
N ASP A 99 8.03 -0.42 -18.25
CA ASP A 99 7.30 -1.61 -18.68
C ASP A 99 5.94 -1.22 -19.25
N CYS A 100 5.88 -1.17 -20.57
CA CYS A 100 4.65 -0.94 -21.34
C CYS A 100 4.19 -2.20 -22.09
N ALA A 101 4.81 -3.36 -21.83
CA ALA A 101 4.46 -4.59 -22.53
C ALA A 101 3.05 -5.07 -22.14
N ALA A 102 2.32 -5.58 -23.13
CA ALA A 102 1.09 -6.29 -22.89
C ALA A 102 1.36 -7.55 -22.06
N ASP A 103 0.74 -7.65 -20.90
CA ASP A 103 0.85 -8.80 -20.05
C ASP A 103 -0.05 -9.94 -20.54
N ALA A 104 0.49 -11.15 -20.64
CA ALA A 104 -0.28 -12.34 -21.03
C ALA A 104 -1.39 -12.67 -20.01
N ARG A 105 -1.24 -12.20 -18.76
CA ARG A 105 -2.19 -12.39 -17.65
C ARG A 105 -2.91 -11.10 -17.29
N ASN A 106 -3.24 -10.26 -18.27
CA ASN A 106 -3.85 -8.95 -18.02
C ASN A 106 -5.24 -9.07 -17.39
N TYR A 107 -5.26 -9.34 -16.09
CA TYR A 107 -6.48 -9.44 -15.30
C TYR A 107 -7.25 -8.12 -15.22
N ALA A 108 -6.55 -6.99 -15.25
CA ALA A 108 -7.18 -5.67 -15.25
C ALA A 108 -8.08 -5.51 -16.47
N LYS A 109 -7.57 -5.87 -17.66
CA LYS A 109 -8.36 -5.85 -18.90
C LYS A 109 -9.50 -6.85 -18.85
N ALA A 110 -9.29 -8.04 -18.31
CA ALA A 110 -10.34 -9.04 -18.17
C ALA A 110 -11.54 -8.51 -17.37
N VAL A 111 -11.28 -7.83 -16.23
CA VAL A 111 -12.35 -7.21 -15.41
C VAL A 111 -12.99 -6.02 -16.10
N VAL A 112 -12.21 -5.15 -16.73
CA VAL A 112 -12.71 -4.00 -17.50
C VAL A 112 -13.65 -4.44 -18.63
N ASP A 113 -13.34 -5.56 -19.30
CA ASP A 113 -14.12 -6.10 -20.40
C ASP A 113 -15.33 -6.92 -19.96
N MET A 114 -15.50 -7.21 -18.68
CA MET A 114 -16.67 -7.96 -18.19
C MET A 114 -17.99 -7.26 -18.51
N ARG A 115 -18.96 -8.04 -18.96
CA ARG A 115 -20.31 -7.55 -19.34
C ARG A 115 -21.40 -8.32 -18.60
N THR A 116 -22.49 -7.63 -18.32
CA THR A 116 -23.73 -8.26 -17.88
C THR A 116 -24.37 -9.05 -19.01
N PRO A 117 -25.35 -9.93 -18.75
CA PRO A 117 -26.11 -10.61 -19.81
C PRO A 117 -26.74 -9.66 -20.83
N GLU A 118 -27.05 -8.42 -20.43
CA GLU A 118 -27.62 -7.37 -21.31
C GLU A 118 -26.54 -6.59 -22.07
N GLY A 119 -25.25 -7.01 -21.99
CA GLY A 119 -24.14 -6.39 -22.70
C GLY A 119 -23.59 -5.09 -22.10
N LYS A 120 -24.06 -4.68 -20.92
CA LYS A 120 -23.54 -3.50 -20.20
C LYS A 120 -22.25 -3.86 -19.45
N PRO A 121 -21.38 -2.87 -19.15
CA PRO A 121 -20.26 -3.09 -18.24
C PRO A 121 -20.71 -3.73 -16.91
N ALA A 122 -20.01 -4.77 -16.47
CA ALA A 122 -20.34 -5.46 -15.23
C ALA A 122 -20.03 -4.62 -13.98
N PHE A 123 -19.04 -3.72 -14.10
CA PHE A 123 -18.64 -2.81 -13.03
C PHE A 123 -18.81 -1.36 -13.45
N ALA A 124 -19.31 -0.52 -12.55
CA ALA A 124 -19.44 0.92 -12.76
C ALA A 124 -18.08 1.62 -12.75
N ARG A 125 -17.98 2.72 -13.47
CA ARG A 125 -16.84 3.62 -13.57
C ARG A 125 -17.33 5.06 -13.45
N THR A 126 -16.52 5.94 -12.91
CA THR A 126 -16.86 7.36 -12.73
C THR A 126 -16.06 8.27 -13.64
N LEU A 127 -14.81 7.93 -13.95
CA LEU A 127 -14.03 8.68 -14.93
C LEU A 127 -14.62 8.50 -16.34
N LYS A 128 -14.71 9.61 -17.05
CA LYS A 128 -15.24 9.63 -18.43
C LYS A 128 -14.14 9.44 -19.47
N ASP A 129 -12.92 9.75 -19.10
CA ASP A 129 -11.76 9.78 -19.98
C ASP A 129 -10.57 9.15 -19.25
N HIS A 130 -10.29 7.89 -19.58
CA HIS A 130 -9.18 7.14 -19.03
C HIS A 130 -7.88 7.31 -19.84
N GLU A 131 -7.98 7.89 -21.07
CA GLU A 131 -6.83 8.15 -21.93
C GLU A 131 -6.07 9.41 -21.50
N ASN A 132 -6.75 10.35 -20.83
CA ASN A 132 -6.18 11.62 -20.36
C ASN A 132 -6.01 11.69 -18.84
N ILE A 133 -5.76 10.55 -18.19
CA ILE A 133 -5.35 10.55 -16.79
C ILE A 133 -4.01 11.31 -16.65
N ILE A 134 -3.93 12.21 -15.67
CA ILE A 134 -2.72 13.00 -15.40
C ILE A 134 -1.49 12.11 -15.20
N GLU A 135 -0.31 12.55 -15.62
CA GLU A 135 0.93 11.81 -15.35
C GLU A 135 1.17 11.65 -13.85
N ALA A 136 1.59 10.46 -13.44
CA ALA A 136 1.79 10.13 -12.04
C ALA A 136 2.81 11.06 -11.33
N PRO A 137 3.98 11.43 -11.91
CA PRO A 137 4.89 12.39 -11.28
C PRO A 137 4.25 13.77 -11.05
N VAL A 138 3.37 14.23 -11.95
CA VAL A 138 2.63 15.48 -11.81
C VAL A 138 1.60 15.36 -10.68
N LEU A 139 0.87 14.24 -10.60
CA LEU A 139 -0.05 13.97 -9.50
C LEU A 139 0.68 13.96 -8.16
N TYR A 140 1.83 13.28 -8.06
CA TYR A 140 2.65 13.31 -6.85
C TYR A 140 2.96 14.73 -6.40
N ARG A 141 3.43 15.59 -7.30
CA ARG A 141 3.75 16.98 -6.97
C ARG A 141 2.55 17.75 -6.45
N LYS A 142 1.39 17.60 -7.11
CA LYS A 142 0.12 18.22 -6.70
C LYS A 142 -0.29 17.78 -5.29
N LEU A 143 -0.28 16.47 -5.01
CA LEU A 143 -0.67 15.89 -3.72
C LEU A 143 0.29 16.33 -2.61
N LEU A 144 1.60 16.23 -2.86
CA LEU A 144 2.62 16.64 -1.89
C LEU A 144 2.58 18.14 -1.60
N ALA A 145 2.38 18.99 -2.60
CA ALA A 145 2.26 20.43 -2.39
C ALA A 145 1.14 20.80 -1.41
N GLY A 146 -0.02 20.12 -1.53
CA GLY A 146 -1.17 20.32 -0.65
C GLY A 146 -1.05 19.72 0.76
N ALA A 147 -0.10 18.83 0.98
CA ALA A 147 0.03 18.12 2.26
C ALA A 147 0.77 18.95 3.33
N LYS A 148 0.55 18.59 4.62
CA LYS A 148 1.36 19.09 5.73
C LYS A 148 2.80 18.57 5.62
N ASN A 149 3.77 19.27 6.22
CA ASN A 149 5.16 18.83 6.22
C ASN A 149 5.30 17.50 7.01
N LYS A 150 6.13 16.57 6.49
CA LYS A 150 6.42 15.28 7.11
C LYS A 150 5.17 14.49 7.50
N SER A 151 4.10 14.58 6.69
CA SER A 151 2.82 13.93 7.00
C SER A 151 2.45 12.81 6.03
N VAL A 152 3.11 12.71 4.87
CA VAL A 152 2.74 11.76 3.83
C VAL A 152 3.57 10.48 3.95
N VAL A 153 2.90 9.35 3.92
CA VAL A 153 3.49 8.03 3.69
C VAL A 153 3.23 7.67 2.24
N ILE A 154 4.24 7.16 1.57
CA ILE A 154 4.10 6.58 0.23
C ILE A 154 4.26 5.07 0.38
N ALA A 155 3.29 4.30 -0.12
CA ALA A 155 3.42 2.86 -0.31
C ALA A 155 3.59 2.61 -1.82
N SER A 156 4.78 2.16 -2.23
CA SER A 156 5.13 1.89 -3.61
C SER A 156 5.38 0.40 -3.78
N VAL A 157 4.55 -0.26 -4.56
CA VAL A 157 4.58 -1.71 -4.72
C VAL A 157 4.92 -2.17 -6.13
N GLY A 158 5.24 -1.24 -7.02
CA GLY A 158 5.71 -1.50 -8.37
C GLY A 158 7.07 -0.87 -8.67
N PHE A 159 7.32 -0.54 -9.94
CA PHE A 159 8.61 -0.02 -10.41
C PHE A 159 8.95 1.35 -9.84
N SER A 160 10.23 1.66 -9.70
CA SER A 160 10.68 2.94 -9.15
C SER A 160 10.60 4.12 -10.11
N THR A 161 10.11 3.95 -11.35
CA THR A 161 10.16 4.95 -12.43
C THR A 161 9.48 6.27 -12.05
N ASN A 162 8.26 6.23 -11.50
CA ASN A 162 7.55 7.44 -11.10
C ASN A 162 8.26 8.17 -9.96
N LEU A 163 8.79 7.44 -8.96
CA LEU A 163 9.53 8.00 -7.84
C LEU A 163 10.83 8.66 -8.31
N SER A 164 11.53 8.04 -9.26
CA SER A 164 12.73 8.61 -9.88
C SER A 164 12.40 9.90 -10.62
N ARG A 165 11.36 9.89 -11.46
CA ARG A 165 10.89 11.09 -12.18
C ARG A 165 10.40 12.19 -11.25
N LEU A 166 9.77 11.83 -10.12
CA LEU A 166 9.43 12.78 -9.08
C LEU A 166 10.67 13.48 -8.51
N LEU A 167 11.73 12.71 -8.17
CA LEU A 167 12.98 13.29 -7.65
C LEU A 167 13.65 14.23 -8.66
N GLU A 168 13.56 13.93 -9.96
CA GLU A 168 14.15 14.71 -11.04
C GLU A 168 13.33 15.94 -11.43
N SER A 169 12.06 16.01 -10.99
CA SER A 169 11.16 17.07 -11.42
C SER A 169 11.59 18.45 -10.91
N GLY A 170 11.52 19.45 -11.79
CA GLY A 170 11.72 20.86 -11.45
C GLY A 170 10.53 21.52 -10.77
N PRO A 171 10.63 22.79 -10.40
CA PRO A 171 9.50 23.61 -9.99
C PRO A 171 8.40 23.67 -11.06
N ASP A 172 7.13 23.72 -10.61
CA ASP A 172 5.95 23.76 -11.47
C ASP A 172 4.85 24.66 -10.89
N GLU A 173 3.64 24.57 -11.41
CA GLU A 173 2.48 25.34 -10.94
C GLU A 173 2.07 24.97 -9.50
N TYR A 174 2.30 23.73 -9.05
CA TYR A 174 1.94 23.25 -7.72
C TYR A 174 2.97 23.63 -6.65
N SER A 175 4.27 23.68 -7.01
CA SER A 175 5.34 23.98 -6.05
C SER A 175 6.56 24.60 -6.69
N LYS A 176 7.13 25.61 -6.00
CA LYS A 176 8.44 26.21 -6.38
C LYS A 176 9.64 25.35 -5.96
N LEU A 177 9.41 24.26 -5.21
CA LEU A 177 10.45 23.32 -4.82
C LEU A 177 10.71 22.33 -5.96
N THR A 178 11.96 21.89 -6.10
CA THR A 178 12.28 20.68 -6.88
C THR A 178 11.57 19.48 -6.29
N GLY A 179 11.44 18.39 -7.05
CA GLY A 179 10.81 17.16 -6.55
C GLY A 179 11.52 16.59 -5.33
N LYS A 180 12.85 16.59 -5.33
CA LYS A 180 13.66 16.14 -4.19
C LYS A 180 13.41 16.98 -2.93
N GLU A 181 13.40 18.29 -3.04
CA GLU A 181 13.08 19.21 -1.92
C GLU A 181 11.63 19.03 -1.45
N LEU A 182 10.70 18.81 -2.38
CA LEU A 182 9.30 18.60 -2.05
C LEU A 182 9.10 17.29 -1.28
N VAL A 183 9.73 16.20 -1.73
CA VAL A 183 9.77 14.92 -1.02
C VAL A 183 10.39 15.10 0.36
N GLU A 184 11.57 15.72 0.45
CA GLU A 184 12.25 15.98 1.72
C GLU A 184 11.34 16.72 2.70
N LYS A 185 10.59 17.69 2.23
CA LYS A 185 9.72 18.52 3.06
C LYS A 185 8.42 17.82 3.49
N LYS A 186 7.82 17.02 2.61
CA LYS A 186 6.43 16.53 2.76
C LYS A 186 6.32 15.06 3.15
N VAL A 187 7.22 14.23 2.65
CA VAL A 187 7.17 12.79 2.89
C VAL A 187 7.79 12.47 4.25
N LYS A 188 7.05 11.68 5.03
CA LYS A 188 7.48 11.13 6.31
C LYS A 188 8.24 9.82 6.11
N LEU A 189 7.74 8.96 5.23
CA LEU A 189 8.23 7.61 5.02
C LEU A 189 7.89 7.14 3.60
N LEU A 190 8.82 6.49 2.94
CA LEU A 190 8.59 5.63 1.79
C LEU A 190 8.64 4.17 2.24
N VAL A 191 7.57 3.42 1.97
CA VAL A 191 7.56 1.97 2.07
C VAL A 191 7.52 1.42 0.65
N THR A 192 8.42 0.51 0.30
CA THR A 192 8.45 -0.04 -1.06
C THR A 192 8.55 -1.55 -1.04
N MET A 193 7.81 -2.22 -1.93
CA MET A 193 8.05 -3.62 -2.25
C MET A 193 9.17 -3.68 -3.29
N ALA A 194 10.38 -4.07 -2.88
CA ALA A 194 11.53 -4.14 -3.76
C ALA A 194 12.69 -4.93 -3.14
N GLY A 195 13.43 -5.64 -3.98
CA GLY A 195 14.69 -6.28 -3.64
C GLY A 195 14.55 -7.64 -2.96
N ASP A 196 15.70 -8.29 -2.81
CA ASP A 196 15.91 -9.54 -2.08
C ASP A 196 17.24 -9.42 -1.34
N PHE A 197 17.25 -9.63 -0.02
CA PHE A 197 18.44 -9.48 0.83
C PHE A 197 18.94 -10.81 1.37
N GLU A 198 18.18 -11.89 1.23
CA GLU A 198 18.60 -13.24 1.61
C GLU A 198 19.40 -13.92 0.47
N ASN A 199 19.04 -13.65 -0.78
CA ASN A 199 19.69 -14.25 -1.94
C ASN A 199 20.15 -13.20 -2.95
N PRO A 200 21.42 -12.77 -2.91
CA PRO A 200 21.94 -11.73 -3.80
C PRO A 200 21.99 -12.14 -5.29
N LYS A 201 21.64 -13.37 -5.63
CA LYS A 201 21.50 -13.83 -7.02
C LYS A 201 20.08 -13.68 -7.55
N VAL A 202 19.12 -13.36 -6.69
CA VAL A 202 17.75 -13.04 -7.12
C VAL A 202 17.74 -11.58 -7.58
N HIS A 203 17.22 -11.39 -8.77
CA HIS A 203 16.98 -10.07 -9.34
C HIS A 203 15.49 -9.82 -9.21
N GLU A 204 15.10 -9.10 -8.14
CA GLU A 204 13.71 -8.86 -7.84
C GLU A 204 13.05 -8.01 -8.93
N TYR A 205 11.81 -8.37 -9.29
CA TYR A 205 11.13 -7.90 -10.49
C TYR A 205 10.98 -6.37 -10.56
N ASN A 206 10.53 -5.72 -9.48
CA ASN A 206 10.33 -4.27 -9.44
C ASN A 206 11.65 -3.50 -9.61
N VAL A 207 12.75 -4.08 -9.15
CA VAL A 207 14.10 -3.51 -9.32
C VAL A 207 14.57 -3.65 -10.74
N VAL A 208 14.48 -4.86 -11.35
CA VAL A 208 15.04 -5.10 -12.67
C VAL A 208 14.25 -4.46 -13.80
N LYS A 209 12.99 -4.13 -13.58
CA LYS A 209 12.18 -3.45 -14.59
C LYS A 209 12.67 -2.03 -14.88
N ASP A 210 13.26 -1.36 -13.87
CA ASP A 210 13.91 -0.06 -14.06
C ASP A 210 15.09 0.10 -13.09
N ILE A 211 16.20 -0.56 -13.40
CA ILE A 211 17.41 -0.53 -12.58
C ILE A 211 17.92 0.90 -12.32
N PRO A 212 18.01 1.79 -13.33
CA PRO A 212 18.43 3.17 -13.08
C PRO A 212 17.53 3.92 -12.10
N ALA A 213 16.21 3.75 -12.21
CA ALA A 213 15.26 4.37 -11.29
C ALA A 213 15.37 3.80 -9.87
N ALA A 214 15.49 2.47 -9.75
CA ALA A 214 15.68 1.82 -8.46
C ALA A 214 16.96 2.27 -7.76
N LYS A 215 18.09 2.35 -8.49
CA LYS A 215 19.36 2.93 -7.99
C LYS A 215 19.14 4.32 -7.44
N LYS A 216 18.54 5.21 -8.23
CA LYS A 216 18.30 6.59 -7.85
C LYS A 216 17.43 6.69 -6.59
N VAL A 217 16.34 5.93 -6.51
CA VAL A 217 15.44 5.94 -5.34
C VAL A 217 16.17 5.43 -4.09
N PHE A 218 16.87 4.32 -4.16
CA PHE A 218 17.58 3.81 -2.99
C PHE A 218 18.76 4.68 -2.56
N GLU A 219 19.45 5.32 -3.47
CA GLU A 219 20.60 6.16 -3.17
C GLU A 219 20.22 7.59 -2.77
N GLU A 220 19.24 8.19 -3.47
CA GLU A 220 18.98 9.63 -3.38
C GLU A 220 17.71 10.01 -2.64
N TRP A 221 16.81 9.07 -2.32
CA TRP A 221 15.56 9.40 -1.62
C TRP A 221 15.85 10.08 -0.28
N PRO A 222 15.35 11.33 -0.04
CA PRO A 222 15.84 12.15 1.07
C PRO A 222 15.19 11.84 2.43
N THR A 223 14.23 10.92 2.48
CA THR A 223 13.53 10.54 3.72
C THR A 223 13.74 9.05 4.04
N PRO A 224 13.36 8.56 5.22
CA PRO A 224 13.46 7.14 5.54
C PRO A 224 12.77 6.26 4.51
N VAL A 225 13.40 5.12 4.19
CA VAL A 225 12.84 4.08 3.32
C VAL A 225 12.82 2.76 4.09
N VAL A 226 11.67 2.08 4.06
CA VAL A 226 11.53 0.71 4.52
C VAL A 226 11.11 -0.16 3.33
N THR A 227 11.87 -1.20 3.10
CA THR A 227 11.63 -2.13 2.00
C THR A 227 10.97 -3.40 2.52
N SER A 228 9.86 -3.81 1.92
CA SER A 228 9.34 -5.18 2.05
C SER A 228 9.96 -5.99 0.92
N PRO A 229 10.95 -6.85 1.21
CA PRO A 229 11.67 -7.56 0.17
C PRO A 229 10.92 -8.82 -0.27
N TRP A 230 11.39 -9.42 -1.37
CA TRP A 230 10.82 -10.61 -1.99
C TRP A 230 10.62 -11.77 -1.00
N GLU A 231 11.61 -12.05 -0.15
CA GLU A 231 11.61 -13.14 0.81
C GLU A 231 10.50 -13.02 1.87
N VAL A 232 10.04 -11.80 2.19
CA VAL A 232 8.96 -11.56 3.16
C VAL A 232 7.62 -11.95 2.56
N GLY A 233 7.26 -11.40 1.41
CA GLY A 233 5.98 -11.70 0.77
C GLY A 233 5.86 -13.15 0.31
N SER A 234 7.00 -13.77 -0.06
CA SER A 234 7.06 -15.19 -0.47
C SER A 234 6.68 -16.17 0.62
N LYS A 235 6.91 -15.82 1.90
CA LYS A 235 6.53 -16.64 3.06
C LYS A 235 5.04 -16.61 3.36
N ILE A 236 4.32 -15.59 2.87
CA ILE A 236 2.94 -15.31 3.26
C ILE A 236 2.05 -15.46 2.03
N LYS A 237 1.22 -16.49 2.00
CA LYS A 237 0.33 -16.75 0.87
C LYS A 237 -1.13 -16.54 1.23
N TYR A 238 -1.83 -15.73 0.45
CA TYR A 238 -3.27 -15.58 0.56
C TYR A 238 -3.96 -16.80 -0.02
N PRO A 239 -4.87 -17.48 0.74
CA PRO A 239 -5.36 -18.79 0.36
C PRO A 239 -6.46 -18.71 -0.71
N ALA A 240 -6.40 -19.62 -1.69
CA ALA A 240 -7.43 -19.81 -2.71
C ALA A 240 -8.81 -20.07 -2.11
N THR A 241 -8.86 -20.83 -1.02
CA THR A 241 -10.12 -21.18 -0.32
C THR A 241 -10.89 -19.96 0.16
N SER A 242 -10.19 -18.86 0.52
CA SER A 242 -10.84 -17.60 0.88
C SER A 242 -11.49 -16.96 -0.35
N ILE A 243 -10.77 -16.89 -1.47
CA ILE A 243 -11.29 -16.34 -2.74
C ILE A 243 -12.55 -17.10 -3.19
N GLU A 244 -12.58 -18.43 -3.03
CA GLU A 244 -13.71 -19.27 -3.44
C GLU A 244 -14.94 -19.14 -2.52
N ASN A 245 -14.73 -18.90 -1.23
CA ASN A 245 -15.79 -19.09 -0.24
C ASN A 245 -16.27 -17.82 0.44
N ASP A 246 -15.41 -16.82 0.68
CA ASP A 246 -15.70 -15.74 1.61
C ASP A 246 -16.36 -14.50 0.95
N PHE A 247 -16.43 -14.45 -0.39
CA PHE A 247 -16.95 -13.32 -1.14
C PHE A 247 -18.34 -13.53 -1.75
N LYS A 248 -19.05 -14.59 -1.38
CA LYS A 248 -20.39 -14.94 -1.92
C LYS A 248 -21.43 -13.83 -1.67
N TRP A 249 -21.21 -13.01 -0.65
CA TRP A 249 -22.05 -11.85 -0.32
C TRP A 249 -22.01 -10.73 -1.37
N ALA A 250 -20.92 -10.64 -2.16
CA ALA A 250 -20.70 -9.53 -3.08
C ALA A 250 -21.40 -9.72 -4.45
N GLY A 251 -21.79 -10.97 -4.81
CA GLY A 251 -22.17 -11.31 -6.16
C GLY A 251 -20.94 -11.22 -7.08
N LEU A 252 -20.69 -10.06 -7.67
CA LEU A 252 -19.43 -9.75 -8.38
C LEU A 252 -18.56 -8.83 -7.52
N HIS A 253 -17.30 -9.21 -7.36
CA HIS A 253 -16.29 -8.45 -6.64
C HIS A 253 -15.09 -8.20 -7.54
N PRO A 254 -14.69 -6.95 -7.85
CA PRO A 254 -13.69 -6.67 -8.88
C PRO A 254 -12.31 -7.25 -8.57
N MET A 255 -11.90 -7.34 -7.29
CA MET A 255 -10.65 -7.99 -6.88
C MET A 255 -10.75 -9.51 -7.07
N VAL A 256 -11.88 -10.13 -6.69
CA VAL A 256 -12.09 -11.59 -6.83
C VAL A 256 -12.14 -12.01 -8.29
N GLU A 257 -12.82 -11.25 -9.15
CA GLU A 257 -12.86 -11.55 -10.59
C GLU A 257 -11.47 -11.35 -11.23
N ALA A 258 -10.71 -10.36 -10.78
CA ALA A 258 -9.31 -10.18 -11.18
C ALA A 258 -8.45 -11.38 -10.76
N TYR A 259 -8.60 -11.84 -9.52
CA TYR A 259 -7.88 -13.01 -8.99
C TYR A 259 -8.13 -14.27 -9.83
N LYS A 260 -9.40 -14.53 -10.16
CA LYS A 260 -9.81 -15.65 -11.04
C LYS A 260 -9.30 -15.51 -12.48
N ALA A 261 -9.16 -14.27 -12.97
CA ALA A 261 -8.68 -14.02 -14.32
C ALA A 261 -7.14 -14.10 -14.44
N TYR A 262 -6.42 -13.93 -13.33
CA TYR A 262 -4.97 -13.94 -13.30
C TYR A 262 -4.37 -15.32 -13.54
N MET A 263 -4.90 -16.36 -12.86
CA MET A 263 -4.49 -17.77 -13.01
C MET A 263 -5.67 -18.69 -12.78
N ASP A 264 -5.56 -19.92 -13.29
CA ASP A 264 -6.55 -20.98 -13.07
C ASP A 264 -6.67 -21.31 -11.59
N MET A 265 -7.89 -21.23 -11.06
CA MET A 265 -8.20 -21.60 -9.68
C MET A 265 -8.18 -23.14 -9.48
N PRO A 266 -7.83 -23.67 -8.28
CA PRO A 266 -7.40 -22.93 -7.09
C PRO A 266 -5.88 -22.69 -7.07
N TYR A 267 -5.45 -21.53 -6.58
CA TYR A 267 -4.05 -21.24 -6.28
C TYR A 267 -3.95 -20.29 -5.08
N ASP A 268 -2.94 -20.50 -4.23
CA ASP A 268 -2.57 -19.56 -3.17
C ASP A 268 -1.58 -18.55 -3.76
N ARG A 269 -1.76 -17.25 -3.44
CA ARG A 269 -0.89 -16.22 -3.99
C ARG A 269 -0.03 -15.59 -2.91
N GLU A 270 1.25 -15.45 -3.19
CA GLU A 270 2.18 -14.66 -2.40
C GLU A 270 1.65 -13.23 -2.19
N THR A 271 2.04 -12.58 -1.09
CA THR A 271 1.49 -11.27 -0.68
C THR A 271 2.59 -10.23 -0.54
N TRP A 272 3.40 -10.05 -1.60
CA TRP A 272 4.51 -9.08 -1.58
C TRP A 272 4.02 -7.65 -1.34
N ASP A 273 3.06 -7.20 -2.12
CA ASP A 273 2.47 -5.87 -2.05
C ASP A 273 1.65 -5.64 -0.78
N PRO A 274 0.78 -6.58 -0.37
CA PRO A 274 0.07 -6.49 0.90
C PRO A 274 0.99 -6.32 2.10
N THR A 275 2.19 -6.94 2.12
CA THR A 275 3.14 -6.78 3.24
C THR A 275 3.71 -5.37 3.33
N ALA A 276 4.06 -4.75 2.20
CA ALA A 276 4.49 -3.35 2.15
C ALA A 276 3.36 -2.41 2.61
N VAL A 277 2.14 -2.63 2.12
CA VAL A 277 0.95 -1.87 2.53
C VAL A 277 0.68 -2.04 4.02
N LEU A 278 0.71 -3.26 4.55
CA LEU A 278 0.49 -3.50 5.99
C LEU A 278 1.50 -2.73 6.86
N TYR A 279 2.78 -2.73 6.47
CA TYR A 279 3.78 -1.94 7.18
C TYR A 279 3.51 -0.43 7.08
N ALA A 280 3.12 0.07 5.92
CA ALA A 280 2.76 1.48 5.75
C ALA A 280 1.59 1.91 6.65
N LEU A 281 0.65 1.00 6.93
CA LEU A 281 -0.55 1.24 7.73
C LEU A 281 -0.34 1.00 9.24
N GLU A 282 0.38 -0.04 9.62
CA GLU A 282 0.44 -0.50 11.01
C GLU A 282 1.88 -0.48 11.60
N GLY A 283 2.88 -0.09 10.79
CA GLY A 283 4.28 0.02 11.25
C GLY A 283 4.88 -1.33 11.66
N GLU A 284 5.67 -1.29 12.73
CA GLU A 284 6.45 -2.44 13.20
C GLU A 284 5.61 -3.52 13.92
N LYS A 285 4.30 -3.34 14.02
CA LYS A 285 3.42 -4.23 14.79
C LYS A 285 3.54 -5.72 14.41
N TRP A 286 3.76 -5.99 13.13
CA TRP A 286 3.76 -7.33 12.55
C TRP A 286 5.13 -7.82 12.11
N PHE A 287 6.09 -6.91 12.02
CA PHE A 287 7.37 -7.16 11.38
C PHE A 287 8.52 -6.85 12.32
N THR A 288 9.65 -7.52 12.10
CA THR A 288 10.93 -7.09 12.62
C THR A 288 11.63 -6.25 11.56
N LEU A 289 12.35 -5.19 11.99
CA LEU A 289 13.16 -4.38 11.08
C LEU A 289 14.63 -4.78 11.16
N SER A 290 15.31 -4.75 10.00
CA SER A 290 16.77 -4.76 9.98
C SER A 290 17.34 -3.58 10.77
N GLU A 291 18.61 -3.60 11.09
CA GLU A 291 19.31 -2.40 11.53
C GLU A 291 19.28 -1.32 10.43
N GLN A 292 19.65 -0.08 10.78
CA GLN A 292 19.77 1.00 9.83
C GLN A 292 20.95 0.79 8.87
N GLY A 293 20.81 1.20 7.64
CA GLY A 293 21.86 1.03 6.64
C GLY A 293 21.59 1.76 5.34
N PHE A 294 22.26 1.31 4.32
CA PHE A 294 22.19 1.76 2.95
C PHE A 294 21.79 0.58 2.07
N ILE A 295 21.02 0.83 1.04
CA ILE A 295 20.69 -0.15 0.00
C ILE A 295 21.32 0.33 -1.29
N ASN A 296 22.11 -0.54 -1.93
CA ASN A 296 22.68 -0.33 -3.23
C ASN A 296 22.10 -1.33 -4.22
N VAL A 297 21.93 -0.91 -5.46
CA VAL A 297 21.47 -1.77 -6.56
C VAL A 297 22.63 -1.95 -7.54
N SER A 298 22.96 -3.19 -7.89
CA SER A 298 24.01 -3.49 -8.87
C SER A 298 23.57 -3.13 -10.29
N ASP A 299 24.49 -3.19 -11.25
CA ASP A 299 24.15 -2.96 -12.67
C ASP A 299 23.26 -4.06 -13.25
N GLU A 300 23.26 -5.24 -12.62
CA GLU A 300 22.41 -6.38 -12.95
C GLU A 300 21.07 -6.39 -12.21
N GLY A 301 20.84 -5.46 -11.26
CA GLY A 301 19.59 -5.35 -10.51
C GLY A 301 19.57 -6.14 -9.19
N SER A 302 20.71 -6.66 -8.70
CA SER A 302 20.77 -7.24 -7.35
C SER A 302 20.74 -6.14 -6.30
N THR A 303 20.07 -6.37 -5.19
CA THR A 303 20.02 -5.44 -4.04
C THR A 303 21.01 -5.89 -2.96
N LEU A 304 21.78 -4.94 -2.44
CA LEU A 304 22.79 -5.17 -1.41
C LEU A 304 22.54 -4.22 -0.23
N PHE A 305 22.36 -4.79 0.96
CA PHE A 305 22.24 -4.02 2.18
C PHE A 305 23.59 -3.88 2.88
N LYS A 306 23.94 -2.66 3.24
CA LYS A 306 25.13 -2.34 4.03
C LYS A 306 24.72 -1.65 5.34
N PRO A 307 24.91 -2.29 6.50
CA PRO A 307 24.65 -1.69 7.79
C PRO A 307 25.42 -0.39 8.02
N GLY A 308 24.80 0.59 8.69
CA GLY A 308 25.46 1.83 8.99
C GLY A 308 24.57 2.84 9.72
N LYS A 309 25.01 3.34 10.85
CA LYS A 309 24.24 4.25 11.74
C LYS A 309 23.77 5.56 11.08
N LYS A 310 24.38 5.96 9.99
CA LYS A 310 23.98 7.15 9.22
C LYS A 310 23.01 6.82 8.08
N GLY A 311 22.75 5.54 7.81
CA GLY A 311 21.82 5.11 6.79
C GLY A 311 20.38 5.35 7.22
N THR A 312 19.50 5.53 6.25
CA THR A 312 18.07 5.75 6.45
C THR A 312 17.22 4.67 5.78
N ARG A 313 17.87 3.57 5.41
CA ARG A 313 17.23 2.42 4.76
C ARG A 313 17.15 1.28 5.75
N ARG A 314 16.00 0.59 5.73
CA ARG A 314 15.77 -0.66 6.46
C ARG A 314 14.96 -1.60 5.58
N TYR A 315 14.95 -2.87 5.91
CA TYR A 315 14.05 -3.85 5.31
C TYR A 315 13.32 -4.67 6.36
N LEU A 316 12.18 -5.22 5.96
CA LEU A 316 11.33 -6.05 6.81
C LEU A 316 11.91 -7.45 6.93
N LEU A 317 11.70 -8.04 8.08
CA LEU A 317 12.00 -9.44 8.41
C LEU A 317 10.75 -10.05 9.03
N VAL A 318 10.50 -11.31 8.73
CA VAL A 318 9.44 -12.11 9.34
C VAL A 318 9.97 -13.50 9.69
N ASP A 319 9.64 -13.96 10.89
CA ASP A 319 9.73 -15.38 11.23
C ASP A 319 8.43 -16.12 10.85
N ASP A 320 8.39 -17.43 11.09
CA ASP A 320 7.25 -18.26 10.70
C ASP A 320 5.99 -17.94 11.54
N GLU A 321 6.13 -17.55 12.80
CA GLU A 321 5.02 -17.17 13.67
C GLU A 321 4.42 -15.83 13.21
N GLN A 322 5.26 -14.85 12.88
CA GLN A 322 4.84 -13.57 12.30
C GLN A 322 4.15 -13.78 10.95
N ALA A 323 4.69 -14.65 10.09
CA ALA A 323 4.11 -14.92 8.77
C ALA A 323 2.69 -15.51 8.88
N GLU A 324 2.47 -16.49 9.77
CA GLU A 324 1.12 -17.05 9.98
C GLU A 324 0.16 -16.03 10.63
N ALA A 325 0.64 -15.18 11.55
CA ALA A 325 -0.17 -14.12 12.14
C ALA A 325 -0.58 -13.06 11.10
N ILE A 326 0.35 -12.66 10.22
CA ILE A 326 0.08 -11.71 9.13
C ILE A 326 -0.92 -12.31 8.14
N LYS A 327 -0.76 -13.58 7.76
CA LYS A 327 -1.68 -14.29 6.87
C LYS A 327 -3.11 -14.31 7.44
N ALA A 328 -3.25 -14.64 8.73
CA ALA A 328 -4.55 -14.61 9.40
C ALA A 328 -5.16 -13.20 9.40
N HIS A 329 -4.35 -12.19 9.63
CA HIS A 329 -4.77 -10.78 9.60
C HIS A 329 -5.17 -10.33 8.19
N PHE A 330 -4.46 -10.74 7.14
CA PHE A 330 -4.88 -10.48 5.77
C PHE A 330 -6.24 -11.11 5.46
N ILE A 331 -6.46 -12.36 5.86
CA ILE A 331 -7.76 -13.01 5.67
C ILE A 331 -8.86 -12.22 6.38
N GLU A 332 -8.64 -11.81 7.63
CA GLU A 332 -9.61 -11.01 8.41
C GLU A 332 -9.96 -9.69 7.69
N ILE A 333 -8.95 -8.94 7.24
CA ILE A 333 -9.18 -7.66 6.55
C ILE A 333 -9.87 -7.89 5.21
N VAL A 334 -9.32 -8.76 4.37
CA VAL A 334 -9.73 -8.94 2.98
C VAL A 334 -11.12 -9.56 2.86
N THR A 335 -11.55 -10.39 3.82
CA THR A 335 -12.91 -10.95 3.85
C THR A 335 -13.95 -10.01 4.47
N SER A 336 -13.52 -8.96 5.16
CA SER A 336 -14.44 -7.97 5.74
C SER A 336 -15.20 -7.22 4.64
N ARG A 337 -16.44 -6.80 4.95
CA ARG A 337 -17.25 -6.03 3.98
C ARG A 337 -16.88 -4.55 4.01
N PRO A 338 -16.69 -3.91 2.84
CA PRO A 338 -16.54 -2.46 2.76
C PRO A 338 -17.74 -1.72 3.34
N ALA A 339 -17.55 -0.48 3.78
CA ALA A 339 -18.59 0.30 4.48
C ALA A 339 -19.85 0.51 3.62
N ASN A 340 -19.69 0.69 2.31
CA ASN A 340 -20.79 0.87 1.36
C ASN A 340 -21.52 -0.44 0.97
N ARG A 341 -21.09 -1.59 1.53
CA ARG A 341 -21.63 -2.95 1.25
C ARG A 341 -22.11 -3.68 2.52
N LYS A 342 -22.21 -2.95 3.65
CA LYS A 342 -22.69 -3.48 4.94
C LYS A 342 -24.22 -3.59 4.98
#